data_639fa0fabf33ad217e84c442714910f7
#
_entry.id   639fa0fabf33ad217e84c442714910f7
#
_cell.length_a   1.000
_cell.length_b   1.000
_cell.length_c   1.000
_cell.angle_alpha   90.00
_cell.angle_beta   90.00
_cell.angle_gamma   90.00
#
_symmetry.space_group_name_H-M   'P 1'
#
loop_
_entity.id
_entity.type
_entity.pdbx_description
1 polymer ?
#
loop_
_entity_poly.entity_id
_entity_poly.type
_entity_poly.pdbx_seq_one_letter_code
_entity_poly.pdbx_strand_id
1 'polypeptide(L)'
;MLSHKKSLDILRKTNALLEGHFILSSGLHSSKYIQCAKLLSYPSKAEKICKSLALKIKKNFRKFDLILAPAIGGIVIGYEIGRILKKETIFCERVKGKFTLRRGFKIKRGSKAVSYTHLRAHE
;
A
#
# COMPACT_ATOMS: atom_id res chain seq x y z
N MET A 1 6.72 16.62 1.20
CA MET A 1 6.93 15.23 0.76
C MET A 1 8.24 14.70 1.33
N LEU A 2 8.28 13.46 1.78
CA LEU A 2 9.50 12.86 2.31
C LEU A 2 10.54 12.65 1.21
N SER A 3 11.82 12.89 1.54
CA SER A 3 12.92 12.54 0.68
C SER A 3 13.13 11.02 0.67
N HIS A 4 13.82 10.52 -0.34
CA HIS A 4 14.20 9.11 -0.43
C HIS A 4 14.97 8.66 0.82
N LYS A 5 15.93 9.47 1.26
CA LYS A 5 16.75 9.20 2.44
C LYS A 5 15.90 9.07 3.71
N LYS A 6 14.96 10.00 3.92
CA LYS A 6 14.08 9.98 5.10
C LYS A 6 13.15 8.78 5.07
N SER A 7 12.64 8.42 3.90
CA SER A 7 11.79 7.23 3.75
C SER A 7 12.54 5.95 4.10
N LEU A 8 13.76 5.80 3.60
CA LEU A 8 14.60 4.65 3.94
C LEU A 8 14.92 4.59 5.43
N ASP A 9 15.18 5.75 6.06
CA ASP A 9 15.45 5.82 7.47
C ASP A 9 14.27 5.32 8.31
N ILE A 10 13.05 5.74 7.95
CA ILE A 10 11.83 5.26 8.61
C ILE A 10 11.68 3.75 8.43
N LEU A 11 11.91 3.22 7.24
CA LEU A 11 11.83 1.79 6.96
C LEU A 11 12.84 0.98 7.78
N ARG A 12 14.06 1.50 7.96
CA ARG A 12 15.07 0.86 8.80
C ARG A 12 14.71 0.90 10.28
N LYS A 13 14.26 2.03 10.78
CA LYS A 13 13.89 2.21 12.19
C LYS A 13 12.70 1.35 12.60
N THR A 14 11.82 1.04 11.69
CA THR A 14 10.67 0.16 11.94
C THR A 14 10.99 -1.31 11.69
N ASN A 15 12.21 -1.63 11.29
CA ASN A 15 12.63 -2.97 10.87
C ASN A 15 11.84 -3.50 9.67
N ALA A 16 11.29 -2.59 8.87
CA ALA A 16 10.59 -2.95 7.65
C ALA A 16 11.57 -3.28 6.52
N LEU A 17 12.68 -2.54 6.43
CA LEU A 17 13.72 -2.83 5.46
C LEU A 17 14.75 -3.77 6.06
N LEU A 18 14.85 -4.95 5.48
CA LEU A 18 15.81 -5.98 5.88
C LEU A 18 16.87 -6.12 4.79
N GLU A 19 18.11 -6.30 5.21
CA GLU A 19 19.24 -6.52 4.30
C GLU A 19 19.81 -7.91 4.55
N GLY A 20 20.23 -8.59 3.49
CA GLY A 20 20.74 -9.95 3.57
C GLY A 20 20.61 -10.66 2.24
N HIS A 21 20.25 -11.93 2.28
CA HIS A 21 19.96 -12.70 1.07
C HIS A 21 18.54 -13.23 1.15
N PHE A 22 17.70 -12.82 0.23
CA PHE A 22 16.30 -13.20 0.21
C PHE A 22 15.92 -13.80 -1.14
N ILE A 23 15.12 -14.85 -1.09
CA ILE A 23 14.50 -15.43 -2.28
C ILE A 23 13.05 -14.95 -2.30
N LEU A 24 12.70 -14.20 -3.33
CA LEU A 24 11.37 -13.62 -3.49
C LEU A 24 10.38 -14.68 -3.99
N SER A 25 9.09 -14.40 -3.87
CA SER A 25 8.05 -15.30 -4.35
C SER A 25 8.14 -15.60 -5.85
N SER A 26 8.75 -14.69 -6.61
CA SER A 26 9.04 -14.87 -8.03
C SER A 26 10.17 -15.86 -8.32
N GLY A 27 10.93 -16.28 -7.29
CA GLY A 27 12.15 -17.08 -7.43
C GLY A 27 13.39 -16.23 -7.64
N LEU A 28 13.27 -14.93 -7.81
CA LEU A 28 14.40 -14.03 -7.95
C LEU A 28 15.06 -13.79 -6.59
N HIS A 29 16.36 -13.51 -6.59
CA HIS A 29 17.12 -13.21 -5.40
C HIS A 29 17.24 -11.71 -5.21
N SER A 30 17.23 -11.27 -3.94
CA SER A 30 17.39 -9.87 -3.59
C SER A 30 18.25 -9.73 -2.35
N SER A 31 19.06 -8.67 -2.29
CA SER A 31 19.82 -8.31 -1.10
C SER A 31 18.97 -7.54 -0.10
N LYS A 32 17.76 -7.15 -0.47
CA LYS A 32 16.85 -6.37 0.35
C LYS A 32 15.45 -6.96 0.32
N TYR A 33 14.75 -6.83 1.43
CA TYR A 33 13.36 -7.24 1.56
C TYR A 33 12.61 -6.19 2.37
N ILE A 34 11.44 -5.81 1.90
CA ILE A 34 10.60 -4.85 2.61
C ILE A 34 9.37 -5.57 3.14
N GLN A 35 9.22 -5.58 4.48
CA GLN A 35 8.04 -6.10 5.14
C GLN A 35 7.18 -4.93 5.60
N CYS A 36 6.21 -4.56 4.76
CA CYS A 36 5.37 -3.37 5.00
C CYS A 36 4.58 -3.45 6.31
N ALA A 37 4.20 -4.65 6.74
CA ALA A 37 3.48 -4.82 8.00
C ALA A 37 4.27 -4.30 9.19
N LYS A 38 5.60 -4.37 9.15
CA LYS A 38 6.44 -3.83 10.21
C LYS A 38 6.35 -2.31 10.29
N LEU A 39 6.39 -1.63 9.15
CA LEU A 39 6.18 -0.19 9.09
C LEU A 39 4.78 0.17 9.62
N LEU A 40 3.77 -0.53 9.13
CA LEU A 40 2.38 -0.24 9.43
C LEU A 40 2.01 -0.56 10.88
N SER A 41 2.85 -1.31 11.60
CA SER A 41 2.66 -1.56 13.02
C SER A 41 2.96 -0.34 13.89
N TYR A 42 3.60 0.70 13.31
CA TYR A 42 3.87 1.97 13.98
C TYR A 42 3.08 3.10 13.29
N PRO A 43 1.82 3.34 13.68
CA PRO A 43 0.95 4.27 12.96
C PRO A 43 1.53 5.68 12.77
N SER A 44 2.19 6.24 13.77
CA SER A 44 2.76 7.58 13.66
C SER A 44 3.89 7.67 12.64
N LYS A 45 4.68 6.61 12.49
CA LYS A 45 5.75 6.55 11.49
C LYS A 45 5.19 6.24 10.11
N ALA A 46 4.22 5.35 10.04
CA ALA A 46 3.52 5.02 8.80
C ALA A 46 2.80 6.25 8.24
N GLU A 47 2.22 7.08 9.09
CA GLU A 47 1.54 8.30 8.66
C GLU A 47 2.43 9.20 7.81
N LYS A 48 3.69 9.35 8.17
CA LYS A 48 4.63 10.19 7.41
C LYS A 48 4.82 9.69 5.98
N ILE A 49 4.98 8.38 5.82
CA ILE A 49 5.12 7.77 4.49
C ILE A 49 3.80 7.83 3.74
N CYS A 50 2.70 7.55 4.41
CA CYS A 50 1.38 7.57 3.78
C CYS A 50 0.98 8.98 3.34
N LYS A 51 1.32 10.02 4.10
CA LYS A 51 1.11 11.41 3.67
C LYS A 51 1.89 11.73 2.40
N SER A 52 3.14 11.30 2.35
CA SER A 52 3.97 11.50 1.16
C SER A 52 3.38 10.79 -0.07
N LEU A 53 2.93 9.57 0.11
CA LEU A 53 2.30 8.80 -0.96
C LEU A 53 0.96 9.42 -1.38
N ALA A 54 0.17 9.89 -0.43
CA ALA A 54 -1.10 10.56 -0.69
C ALA A 54 -0.89 11.83 -1.54
N LEU A 55 0.15 12.60 -1.26
CA LEU A 55 0.49 13.77 -2.06
C LEU A 55 0.83 13.39 -3.51
N LYS A 56 1.56 12.30 -3.69
CA LYS A 56 1.86 11.78 -5.04
C LYS A 56 0.61 11.36 -5.77
N ILE A 57 -0.29 10.67 -5.09
CA ILE A 57 -1.56 10.24 -5.68
C ILE A 57 -2.37 11.45 -6.11
N LYS A 58 -2.51 12.44 -5.22
CA LYS A 58 -3.27 13.64 -5.50
C LYS A 58 -2.69 14.44 -6.67
N LYS A 59 -1.37 14.46 -6.79
CA LYS A 59 -0.68 15.15 -7.86
C LYS A 59 -0.88 14.46 -9.21
N ASN A 60 -0.85 13.13 -9.24
CA ASN A 60 -0.90 12.35 -10.48
C ASN A 60 -2.31 11.95 -10.90
N PHE A 61 -3.24 11.90 -9.96
CA PHE A 61 -4.63 11.49 -10.22
C PHE A 61 -5.56 12.56 -9.65
N ARG A 62 -5.87 13.55 -10.45
CA ARG A 62 -6.66 14.71 -10.00
C ARG A 62 -8.08 14.39 -9.60
N LYS A 63 -8.70 13.44 -10.31
CA LYS A 63 -10.09 13.05 -10.06
C LYS A 63 -10.19 11.55 -9.94
N PHE A 64 -10.58 11.08 -8.78
CA PHE A 64 -10.93 9.68 -8.55
C PHE A 64 -11.96 9.62 -7.43
N ASP A 65 -12.70 8.53 -7.39
CA ASP A 65 -13.86 8.41 -6.51
C ASP A 65 -13.55 7.61 -5.26
N LEU A 66 -12.67 6.63 -5.36
CA LEU A 66 -12.41 5.71 -4.27
C LEU A 66 -11.01 5.11 -4.36
N ILE A 67 -10.62 4.50 -3.25
CA ILE A 67 -9.38 3.74 -3.17
C ILE A 67 -9.76 2.27 -3.03
N LEU A 68 -9.15 1.44 -3.85
CA LEU A 68 -9.33 -0.01 -3.82
C LEU A 68 -8.04 -0.65 -3.33
N ALA A 69 -8.11 -1.29 -2.19
CA ALA A 69 -6.97 -1.94 -1.57
C ALA A 69 -7.03 -3.45 -1.75
N PRO A 70 -5.92 -4.11 -2.11
CA PRO A 70 -5.89 -5.56 -2.18
C PRO A 70 -5.64 -6.14 -0.78
N ALA A 71 -6.48 -7.08 -0.36
CA ALA A 71 -6.27 -7.79 0.89
C ALA A 71 -5.07 -8.75 0.73
N ILE A 72 -4.35 -9.06 1.79
CA ILE A 72 -4.45 -8.48 3.14
C ILE A 72 -3.49 -7.31 3.29
N GLY A 73 -2.33 -7.38 2.64
CA GLY A 73 -1.23 -6.44 2.81
C GLY A 73 -1.57 -4.99 2.46
N GLY A 74 -2.53 -4.78 1.58
CA GLY A 74 -2.91 -3.43 1.17
C GLY A 74 -3.99 -2.77 2.01
N ILE A 75 -4.66 -3.51 2.89
CA ILE A 75 -5.82 -2.96 3.62
C ILE A 75 -5.41 -1.81 4.53
N VAL A 76 -4.42 -2.02 5.38
CA VAL A 76 -4.03 -1.00 6.37
C VAL A 76 -3.52 0.27 5.68
N ILE A 77 -2.63 0.13 4.71
CA ILE A 77 -2.11 1.30 3.99
C ILE A 77 -3.20 1.99 3.18
N GLY A 78 -4.09 1.22 2.57
CA GLY A 78 -5.22 1.77 1.83
C GLY A 78 -6.13 2.59 2.72
N TYR A 79 -6.47 2.05 3.89
CA TYR A 79 -7.31 2.75 4.87
C TYR A 79 -6.68 4.09 5.29
N GLU A 80 -5.38 4.09 5.59
CA GLU A 80 -4.68 5.30 6.02
C GLU A 80 -4.64 6.36 4.90
N ILE A 81 -4.37 5.96 3.68
CA ILE A 81 -4.38 6.88 2.54
C ILE A 81 -5.80 7.40 2.28
N GLY A 82 -6.80 6.54 2.40
CA GLY A 82 -8.20 6.94 2.29
C GLY A 82 -8.58 7.97 3.33
N ARG A 83 -8.11 7.79 4.57
CA ARG A 83 -8.31 8.75 5.65
C ARG A 83 -7.69 10.11 5.31
N ILE A 84 -6.44 10.10 4.85
CA ILE A 84 -5.72 11.33 4.50
C ILE A 84 -6.39 12.06 3.35
N LEU A 85 -6.79 11.35 2.30
CA LEU A 85 -7.40 11.93 1.11
C LEU A 85 -8.91 12.15 1.24
N LYS A 86 -9.51 11.67 2.33
CA LYS A 86 -10.95 11.76 2.58
C LYS A 86 -11.75 11.11 1.45
N LYS A 87 -11.33 9.91 1.08
CA LYS A 87 -11.99 9.11 0.03
C LYS A 87 -12.51 7.80 0.62
N GLU A 88 -13.61 7.33 0.07
CA GLU A 88 -14.11 6.00 0.35
C GLU A 88 -13.00 4.98 0.03
N THR A 89 -12.80 4.04 0.94
CA THR A 89 -11.78 3.02 0.77
C THR A 89 -12.40 1.65 0.98
N ILE A 90 -12.34 0.83 -0.05
CA ILE A 90 -12.82 -0.54 -0.02
C ILE A 90 -11.67 -1.49 -0.33
N PHE A 91 -11.90 -2.77 -0.08
CA PHE A 91 -10.86 -3.74 -0.38
C PHE A 91 -11.41 -4.94 -1.14
N CYS A 92 -10.55 -5.55 -1.93
CA CYS A 92 -10.83 -6.78 -2.64
C CYS A 92 -10.01 -7.93 -2.05
N GLU A 93 -10.51 -9.14 -2.23
CA GLU A 93 -9.89 -10.35 -1.68
C GLU A 93 -9.68 -11.36 -2.79
N ARG A 94 -8.67 -12.19 -2.64
CA ARG A 94 -8.47 -13.29 -3.57
C ARG A 94 -9.43 -14.43 -3.24
N VAL A 95 -10.26 -14.78 -4.22
CA VAL A 95 -11.13 -15.96 -4.15
C VAL A 95 -10.79 -16.80 -5.35
N LYS A 96 -10.31 -18.02 -5.12
CA LYS A 96 -9.88 -18.94 -6.18
C LYS A 96 -8.88 -18.29 -7.15
N GLY A 97 -7.91 -17.54 -6.60
CA GLY A 97 -6.86 -16.89 -7.37
C GLY A 97 -7.23 -15.58 -8.05
N LYS A 98 -8.47 -15.14 -7.91
CA LYS A 98 -8.93 -13.87 -8.52
C LYS A 98 -9.34 -12.86 -7.48
N PHE A 99 -8.99 -11.61 -7.68
CA PHE A 99 -9.46 -10.53 -6.84
C PHE A 99 -10.95 -10.32 -7.04
N THR A 100 -11.68 -10.32 -5.93
CA THR A 100 -13.14 -10.28 -5.93
C THR A 100 -13.61 -9.26 -4.89
N LEU A 101 -14.63 -8.50 -5.22
CA LEU A 101 -15.29 -7.63 -4.25
C LEU A 101 -16.28 -8.50 -3.45
N ARG A 102 -16.17 -8.40 -2.12
CA ARG A 102 -17.04 -9.12 -1.19
C ARG A 102 -17.57 -8.14 -0.14
N ARG A 103 -18.28 -8.65 0.85
CA ARG A 103 -18.74 -7.87 2.02
C ARG A 103 -19.65 -6.70 1.65
N GLY A 104 -20.41 -6.85 0.58
CA GLY A 104 -21.31 -5.81 0.11
C GLY A 104 -20.64 -4.66 -0.62
N PHE A 105 -19.32 -4.71 -0.82
CA PHE A 105 -18.62 -3.68 -1.58
C PHE A 105 -18.99 -3.74 -3.05
N LYS A 106 -19.34 -2.57 -3.60
CA LYS A 106 -19.67 -2.41 -5.00
C LYS A 106 -19.00 -1.15 -5.55
N ILE A 107 -18.55 -1.22 -6.78
CA ILE A 107 -18.02 -0.06 -7.48
C ILE A 107 -19.04 0.36 -8.50
N LYS A 108 -19.52 1.59 -8.37
CA LYS A 108 -20.49 2.14 -9.32
C LYS A 108 -19.87 2.25 -10.71
N ARG A 109 -20.61 1.86 -11.72
CA ARG A 109 -20.15 1.96 -13.11
C ARG A 109 -19.72 3.38 -13.45
N GLY A 110 -18.55 3.52 -14.09
CA GLY A 110 -17.99 4.83 -14.42
C GLY A 110 -17.12 5.44 -13.32
N SER A 111 -17.07 4.82 -12.13
CA SER A 111 -16.20 5.27 -11.06
C SER A 111 -14.73 5.07 -11.40
N LYS A 112 -13.89 5.97 -10.89
CA LYS A 112 -12.44 5.87 -11.02
C LYS A 112 -11.85 5.48 -9.68
N ALA A 113 -11.10 4.38 -9.65
CA ALA A 113 -10.49 3.84 -8.45
C ALA A 113 -8.98 3.89 -8.55
N VAL A 114 -8.32 4.27 -7.46
CA VAL A 114 -6.86 4.15 -7.33
C VAL A 114 -6.56 2.88 -6.55
N SER A 115 -5.67 2.07 -7.07
CA SER A 115 -5.31 0.80 -6.45
C SER A 115 -3.80 0.61 -6.38
N TYR A 116 -3.36 -0.25 -5.48
CA TYR A 116 -1.96 -0.62 -5.32
C TYR A 116 -1.75 -2.03 -5.86
N THR A 117 -0.90 -2.17 -6.86
CA THR A 117 -0.68 -3.46 -7.50
C THR A 117 0.70 -4.04 -7.23
N HIS A 118 1.65 -3.22 -6.85
CA HIS A 118 3.06 -3.63 -6.74
C HIS A 118 3.49 -4.10 -5.35
N LEU A 119 2.61 -4.09 -4.37
CA LEU A 119 2.95 -4.53 -3.01
C LEU A 119 3.45 -5.96 -2.95
N ARG A 120 2.98 -6.80 -3.86
CA ARG A 120 3.40 -8.20 -3.92
C ARG A 120 4.85 -8.38 -4.40
N ALA A 121 5.38 -7.42 -5.09
CA ALA A 121 6.74 -7.53 -5.61
C ALA A 121 7.80 -7.59 -4.50
N HIS A 122 7.40 -7.22 -3.28
CA HIS A 122 8.31 -7.11 -2.14
C HIS A 122 7.97 -8.08 -1.01
N GLU A 123 7.04 -8.96 -1.23
CA GLU A 123 6.66 -10.01 -0.27
C GLU A 123 7.62 -11.18 -0.33
#